data_a5fa7b648ef9c02a0fe9c45be862106b
#
_entry.id   a5fa7b648ef9c02a0fe9c45be862106b
#
_cell.length_a   1.000
_cell.length_b   1.000
_cell.length_c   1.000
_cell.angle_alpha   90.00
_cell.angle_beta   90.00
_cell.angle_gamma   90.00
#
_symmetry.space_group_name_H-M   'P 1'
#
loop_
_entity.id
_entity.type
_entity.pdbx_description
1 polymer ?
#
loop_
_entity_poly.entity_id
_entity_poly.type
_entity_poly.pdbx_seq_one_letter_code
_entity_poly.pdbx_strand_id
1 'polypeptide(L)'
;GVGKAFIPPVIGEIIDGSPAQEAGLETGDRVLFVDGVKIDDFNTLRTIVFENPERPLTFEIERHETLKSLTAIPRSVYSESLKINFGQLGVKSSEGEFRRLGISESILNASSDTVQMTYMMVRGLTRLVTGQANEGEIGGPVRIAEFSADAARQGIVGFLIFMALISINL
;
A
#
# COMPACT_ATOMS: atom_id res chain seq x y z
N GLY A 1 2.28 -22.42 1.17
CA GLY A 1 1.85 -21.11 1.66
C GLY A 1 3.04 -20.19 1.73
N VAL A 2 3.08 -19.19 0.87
CA VAL A 2 4.10 -18.14 0.93
C VAL A 2 3.82 -17.35 2.20
N GLY A 3 4.70 -17.46 3.21
CA GLY A 3 4.53 -16.79 4.49
C GLY A 3 4.46 -15.29 4.30
N LYS A 4 3.31 -14.68 4.60
CA LYS A 4 3.23 -13.24 4.77
C LYS A 4 4.19 -12.87 5.89
N ALA A 5 5.03 -11.87 5.68
CA ALA A 5 5.88 -11.36 6.74
C ALA A 5 4.98 -10.92 7.91
N PHE A 6 5.14 -11.57 9.05
CA PHE A 6 4.42 -11.22 10.27
C PHE A 6 5.01 -9.92 10.81
N ILE A 7 4.18 -8.91 10.93
CA ILE A 7 4.55 -7.62 11.52
C ILE A 7 3.78 -7.46 12.83
N PRO A 8 4.47 -7.49 13.97
CA PRO A 8 3.81 -7.32 15.27
C PRO A 8 2.95 -6.05 15.31
N PRO A 9 1.76 -6.09 15.91
CA PRO A 9 0.86 -4.94 15.99
C PRO A 9 1.31 -3.94 17.07
N VAL A 10 2.55 -3.51 16.99
CA VAL A 10 3.16 -2.54 17.91
C VAL A 10 3.40 -1.23 17.18
N ILE A 11 2.98 -0.12 17.79
CA ILE A 11 3.14 1.22 17.25
C ILE A 11 4.61 1.65 17.40
N GLY A 12 5.27 1.95 16.29
CA GLY A 12 6.66 2.40 16.26
C GLY A 12 6.79 3.91 16.19
N GLU A 13 5.98 4.56 15.35
CA GLU A 13 6.00 6.01 15.18
C GLU A 13 4.57 6.55 15.07
N ILE A 14 4.34 7.71 15.64
CA ILE A 14 3.09 8.46 15.52
C ILE A 14 3.40 9.77 14.82
N ILE A 15 2.64 10.08 13.79
CA ILE A 15 2.76 11.32 13.04
C ILE A 15 2.14 12.46 13.84
N ASP A 16 2.84 13.56 13.97
CA ASP A 16 2.35 14.74 14.65
C ASP A 16 1.06 15.30 14.00
N GLY A 17 0.10 15.69 14.83
CA GLY A 17 -1.21 16.17 14.39
C GLY A 17 -2.09 15.09 13.76
N SER A 18 -1.77 13.82 13.95
CA SER A 18 -2.55 12.69 13.46
C SER A 18 -3.68 12.30 14.41
N PRO A 19 -4.73 11.62 13.90
CA PRO A 19 -5.78 11.05 14.75
C PRO A 19 -5.27 10.12 15.84
N ALA A 20 -4.16 9.42 15.61
CA ALA A 20 -3.53 8.56 16.61
C ALA A 20 -2.99 9.37 17.79
N GLN A 21 -2.33 10.49 17.52
CA GLN A 21 -1.83 11.39 18.56
C GLN A 21 -2.98 12.01 19.35
N GLU A 22 -4.03 12.48 18.66
CA GLU A 22 -5.22 13.06 19.29
C GLU A 22 -5.96 12.05 20.20
N ALA A 23 -5.95 10.77 19.83
CA ALA A 23 -6.53 9.69 20.61
C ALA A 23 -5.71 9.28 21.84
N GLY A 24 -4.46 9.75 21.96
CA GLY A 24 -3.56 9.40 23.03
C GLY A 24 -2.82 8.07 22.84
N LEU A 25 -2.71 7.57 21.62
CA LEU A 25 -1.81 6.47 21.27
C LEU A 25 -0.36 6.92 21.44
N GLU A 26 0.51 6.01 21.82
CA GLU A 26 1.93 6.27 22.03
C GLU A 26 2.80 5.21 21.33
N THR A 27 4.03 5.59 21.03
CA THR A 27 5.05 4.65 20.57
C THR A 27 5.28 3.54 21.58
N GLY A 28 5.29 2.30 21.13
CA GLY A 28 5.42 1.12 21.97
C GLY A 28 4.09 0.47 22.37
N ASP A 29 2.96 1.11 22.09
CA ASP A 29 1.64 0.51 22.33
C ASP A 29 1.46 -0.74 21.46
N ARG A 30 1.07 -1.84 22.10
CA ARG A 30 0.66 -3.05 21.40
C ARG A 30 -0.85 -3.04 21.24
N VAL A 31 -1.33 -3.05 20.00
CA VAL A 31 -2.77 -3.11 19.73
C VAL A 31 -3.24 -4.56 19.82
N LEU A 32 -4.17 -4.84 20.72
CA LEU A 32 -4.72 -6.18 20.96
C LEU A 32 -6.03 -6.39 20.21
N PHE A 33 -6.94 -5.40 20.29
CA PHE A 33 -8.24 -5.44 19.62
C PHE A 33 -8.60 -4.06 19.06
N VAL A 34 -9.37 -4.06 17.98
CA VAL A 34 -10.04 -2.88 17.44
C VAL A 34 -11.51 -3.24 17.20
N ASP A 35 -12.41 -2.52 17.85
CA ASP A 35 -13.86 -2.82 17.83
C ASP A 35 -14.19 -4.29 18.12
N GLY A 36 -13.45 -4.93 19.05
CA GLY A 36 -13.62 -6.33 19.40
C GLY A 36 -12.98 -7.32 18.42
N VAL A 37 -12.37 -6.86 17.34
CA VAL A 37 -11.62 -7.70 16.41
C VAL A 37 -10.19 -7.88 16.90
N LYS A 38 -9.76 -9.12 17.09
CA LYS A 38 -8.40 -9.44 17.50
C LYS A 38 -7.38 -9.02 16.43
N ILE A 39 -6.32 -8.34 16.87
CA ILE A 39 -5.24 -7.86 16.01
C ILE A 39 -3.99 -8.69 16.28
N ASP A 40 -3.71 -9.64 15.40
CA ASP A 40 -2.51 -10.48 15.48
C ASP A 40 -1.35 -9.90 14.64
N ASP A 41 -1.66 -9.07 13.65
CA ASP A 41 -0.70 -8.52 12.70
C ASP A 41 -1.01 -7.05 12.40
N PHE A 42 0.03 -6.23 12.20
CA PHE A 42 -0.12 -4.81 11.89
C PHE A 42 -0.88 -4.54 10.59
N ASN A 43 -0.82 -5.45 9.62
CA ASN A 43 -1.58 -5.32 8.38
C ASN A 43 -3.09 -5.44 8.61
N THR A 44 -3.53 -6.29 9.56
CA THR A 44 -4.93 -6.38 9.98
C THR A 44 -5.41 -5.04 10.55
N LEU A 45 -4.59 -4.41 11.41
CA LEU A 45 -4.85 -3.07 11.92
C LEU A 45 -5.00 -2.04 10.80
N ARG A 46 -4.06 -2.04 9.84
CA ARG A 46 -4.10 -1.13 8.67
C ARG A 46 -5.38 -1.30 7.86
N THR A 47 -5.79 -2.53 7.61
CA THR A 47 -7.01 -2.84 6.84
C THR A 47 -8.25 -2.28 7.53
N ILE A 48 -8.41 -2.51 8.84
CA ILE A 48 -9.54 -2.00 9.60
C ILE A 48 -9.58 -0.47 9.57
N VAL A 49 -8.44 0.19 9.79
CA VAL A 49 -8.35 1.65 9.73
C VAL A 49 -8.68 2.16 8.33
N PHE A 50 -8.14 1.54 7.29
CA PHE A 50 -8.33 1.91 5.89
C PHE A 50 -9.82 1.86 5.48
N GLU A 51 -10.55 0.85 5.91
CA GLU A 51 -11.96 0.61 5.56
C GLU A 51 -12.96 1.47 6.36
N ASN A 52 -12.50 2.16 7.41
CA ASN A 52 -13.38 2.92 8.31
C ASN A 52 -12.96 4.40 8.43
N PRO A 53 -12.97 5.18 7.33
CA PRO A 53 -12.74 6.62 7.41
C PRO A 53 -13.83 7.30 8.22
N GLU A 54 -13.44 8.27 9.06
CA GLU A 54 -14.34 9.10 9.89
C GLU A 54 -15.22 8.33 10.89
N ARG A 55 -14.96 7.04 11.07
CA ARG A 55 -15.68 6.21 12.02
C ARG A 55 -14.89 6.06 13.32
N PRO A 56 -15.49 6.32 14.50
CA PRO A 56 -14.84 6.05 15.76
C PRO A 56 -14.52 4.56 15.92
N LEU A 57 -13.25 4.25 16.17
CA LEU A 57 -12.77 2.89 16.43
C LEU A 57 -12.25 2.81 17.85
N THR A 58 -12.67 1.79 18.57
CA THR A 58 -12.20 1.52 19.92
C THR A 58 -10.98 0.60 19.89
N PHE A 59 -9.85 1.10 20.35
CA PHE A 59 -8.58 0.38 20.42
C PHE A 59 -8.37 -0.13 21.85
N GLU A 60 -8.21 -1.42 22.00
CA GLU A 60 -7.70 -2.01 23.24
C GLU A 60 -6.21 -2.27 23.06
N ILE A 61 -5.41 -1.59 23.86
CA ILE A 61 -3.95 -1.61 23.78
C ILE A 61 -3.33 -2.09 25.08
N GLU A 62 -2.13 -2.63 24.98
CA GLU A 62 -1.25 -2.88 26.11
C GLU A 62 -0.11 -1.86 26.10
N ARG A 63 -0.01 -1.10 27.19
CA ARG A 63 1.07 -0.13 27.45
C ARG A 63 1.69 -0.42 28.79
N HIS A 64 3.00 -0.73 28.82
CA HIS A 64 3.72 -1.07 30.06
C HIS A 64 2.99 -2.15 30.88
N GLU A 65 2.60 -3.26 30.24
CA GLU A 65 1.86 -4.37 30.85
C GLU A 65 0.47 -3.99 31.39
N THR A 66 -0.03 -2.80 31.07
CA THR A 66 -1.34 -2.30 31.47
C THR A 66 -2.28 -2.21 30.27
N LEU A 67 -3.47 -2.76 30.40
CA LEU A 67 -4.52 -2.67 29.39
C LEU A 67 -5.18 -1.28 29.43
N LYS A 68 -5.33 -0.67 28.28
CA LYS A 68 -6.01 0.62 28.08
C LYS A 68 -6.96 0.53 26.91
N SER A 69 -8.05 1.29 27.00
CA SER A 69 -9.01 1.46 25.92
C SER A 69 -8.98 2.91 25.47
N LEU A 70 -8.78 3.13 24.16
CA LEU A 70 -8.72 4.45 23.54
C LEU A 70 -9.64 4.46 22.32
N THR A 71 -10.24 5.62 22.03
CA THR A 71 -11.03 5.80 20.82
C THR A 71 -10.31 6.72 19.87
N ALA A 72 -10.10 6.28 18.63
CA ALA A 72 -9.52 7.07 17.57
C ALA A 72 -10.46 7.13 16.36
N ILE A 73 -10.50 8.26 15.68
CA ILE A 73 -11.30 8.47 14.47
C ILE A 73 -10.34 8.64 13.30
N PRO A 74 -10.20 7.64 12.42
CA PRO A 74 -9.34 7.77 11.25
C PRO A 74 -9.79 8.93 10.37
N ARG A 75 -8.84 9.75 9.92
CA ARG A 75 -9.12 10.85 8.99
C ARG A 75 -9.43 10.29 7.60
N SER A 76 -10.43 10.83 6.95
CA SER A 76 -10.73 10.50 5.56
C SER A 76 -9.73 11.15 4.62
N VAL A 77 -9.07 10.36 3.80
CA VAL A 77 -8.14 10.81 2.76
C VAL A 77 -8.61 10.28 1.42
N TYR A 78 -8.70 11.16 0.42
CA TYR A 78 -9.06 10.75 -0.93
C TYR A 78 -7.83 10.28 -1.70
N SER A 79 -7.92 9.08 -2.28
CA SER A 79 -6.90 8.56 -3.19
C SER A 79 -7.33 8.77 -4.65
N GLU A 80 -6.60 9.60 -5.37
CA GLU A 80 -6.84 9.80 -6.81
C GLU A 80 -6.58 8.52 -7.63
N SER A 81 -5.61 7.72 -7.22
CA SER A 81 -5.24 6.48 -7.90
C SER A 81 -6.33 5.41 -7.79
N LEU A 82 -6.96 5.29 -6.63
CA LEU A 82 -7.99 4.29 -6.35
C LEU A 82 -9.42 4.86 -6.51
N LYS A 83 -9.55 6.19 -6.57
CA LYS A 83 -10.83 6.92 -6.60
C LYS A 83 -11.76 6.57 -5.43
N ILE A 84 -11.19 6.37 -4.26
CA ILE A 84 -11.92 6.08 -3.02
C ILE A 84 -11.41 6.96 -1.88
N ASN A 85 -12.27 7.15 -0.88
CA ASN A 85 -11.86 7.67 0.42
C ASN A 85 -11.42 6.50 1.30
N PHE A 86 -10.34 6.67 2.01
CA PHE A 86 -9.83 5.68 2.97
C PHE A 86 -9.46 6.32 4.30
N GLY A 87 -9.47 5.52 5.36
CA GLY A 87 -9.10 5.97 6.70
C GLY A 87 -7.59 6.00 6.90
N GLN A 88 -7.10 7.07 7.51
CA GLN A 88 -5.71 7.23 7.92
C GLN A 88 -5.63 7.58 9.40
N LEU A 89 -4.86 6.81 10.15
CA LEU A 89 -4.66 7.02 11.58
C LEU A 89 -3.37 7.77 11.91
N GLY A 90 -2.35 7.65 11.06
CA GLY A 90 -1.06 8.28 11.23
C GLY A 90 -0.12 7.53 12.19
N VAL A 91 -0.13 6.21 12.10
CA VAL A 91 0.80 5.33 12.82
C VAL A 91 1.64 4.51 11.86
N LYS A 92 2.88 4.21 12.26
CA LYS A 92 3.76 3.26 11.60
C LYS A 92 4.06 2.09 12.54
N SER A 93 4.35 0.92 11.99
CA SER A 93 4.76 -0.23 12.81
C SER A 93 6.16 -0.06 13.38
N SER A 94 6.45 -0.69 14.52
CA SER A 94 7.77 -0.66 15.13
C SER A 94 8.85 -1.37 14.32
N GLU A 95 8.47 -2.33 13.49
CA GLU A 95 9.39 -3.08 12.61
C GLU A 95 9.37 -2.59 11.15
N GLY A 96 8.57 -1.57 10.84
CA GLY A 96 8.28 -1.16 9.47
C GLY A 96 9.32 -0.29 8.81
N GLU A 97 10.40 0.14 9.49
CA GLU A 97 11.18 1.19 8.89
C GLU A 97 12.59 0.83 8.43
N PHE A 98 13.23 -0.19 8.88
CA PHE A 98 14.57 -0.52 8.37
C PHE A 98 14.94 -2.01 8.45
N ARG A 99 14.19 -2.90 7.82
CA ARG A 99 14.93 -3.88 7.05
C ARG A 99 15.26 -3.24 5.71
N ARG A 100 16.46 -2.72 5.56
CA ARG A 100 17.12 -2.69 4.26
C ARG A 100 17.17 -4.15 3.81
N LEU A 101 16.10 -4.59 3.16
CA LEU A 101 16.06 -5.85 2.49
C LEU A 101 17.24 -5.85 1.54
N GLY A 102 18.17 -6.77 1.75
CA GLY A 102 19.19 -7.03 0.74
C GLY A 102 18.48 -7.20 -0.59
N ILE A 103 19.10 -6.78 -1.68
CA ILE A 103 18.54 -6.81 -3.04
C ILE A 103 17.91 -8.17 -3.38
N SER A 104 18.43 -9.25 -2.80
CA SER A 104 17.92 -10.61 -2.96
C SER A 104 16.57 -10.87 -2.26
N GLU A 105 16.31 -10.26 -1.11
CA GLU A 105 15.03 -10.42 -0.41
C GLU A 105 13.95 -9.48 -0.96
N SER A 106 14.35 -8.33 -1.51
CA SER A 106 13.43 -7.40 -2.20
C SER A 106 12.80 -8.04 -3.44
N ILE A 107 13.52 -8.91 -4.14
CA ILE A 107 13.01 -9.62 -5.33
C ILE A 107 12.02 -10.72 -4.94
N LEU A 108 12.22 -11.38 -3.78
CA LEU A 108 11.33 -12.46 -3.33
C LEU A 108 10.05 -11.96 -2.64
N ASN A 109 10.09 -10.81 -2.00
CA ASN A 109 8.93 -10.21 -1.32
C ASN A 109 8.14 -9.22 -2.19
N ALA A 110 8.70 -8.80 -3.33
CA ALA A 110 8.00 -8.00 -4.34
C ALA A 110 6.87 -8.76 -5.07
N SER A 111 6.67 -10.05 -4.74
CA SER A 111 5.84 -10.92 -5.57
C SER A 111 4.33 -10.73 -5.44
N SER A 112 3.78 -10.12 -4.39
CA SER A 112 2.33 -9.93 -4.31
C SER A 112 1.87 -8.55 -4.79
N ASP A 113 2.56 -7.49 -4.40
CA ASP A 113 2.18 -6.12 -4.81
C ASP A 113 2.65 -5.85 -6.24
N THR A 114 3.80 -6.40 -6.64
CA THR A 114 4.30 -6.32 -8.01
C THR A 114 3.46 -7.14 -8.98
N VAL A 115 2.94 -8.31 -8.57
CA VAL A 115 2.02 -9.12 -9.38
C VAL A 115 0.70 -8.38 -9.59
N GLN A 116 0.15 -7.70 -8.58
CA GLN A 116 -1.05 -6.89 -8.77
C GLN A 116 -0.80 -5.68 -9.66
N MET A 117 0.31 -4.97 -9.49
CA MET A 117 0.69 -3.88 -10.39
C MET A 117 0.94 -4.38 -11.81
N THR A 118 1.64 -5.49 -11.96
CA THR A 118 1.88 -6.12 -13.28
C THR A 118 0.58 -6.59 -13.91
N TYR A 119 -0.34 -7.17 -13.14
CA TYR A 119 -1.66 -7.57 -13.63
C TYR A 119 -2.51 -6.38 -14.09
N MET A 120 -2.51 -5.27 -13.34
CA MET A 120 -3.18 -4.04 -13.75
C MET A 120 -2.54 -3.43 -15.00
N MET A 121 -1.22 -3.51 -15.11
CA MET A 121 -0.46 -3.02 -16.27
C MET A 121 -0.74 -3.86 -17.52
N VAL A 122 -0.75 -5.18 -17.38
CA VAL A 122 -1.11 -6.12 -18.47
C VAL A 122 -2.57 -5.94 -18.87
N ARG A 123 -3.48 -5.74 -17.92
CA ARG A 123 -4.89 -5.48 -18.20
C ARG A 123 -5.11 -4.11 -18.88
N GLY A 124 -4.30 -3.11 -18.57
CA GLY A 124 -4.26 -1.83 -19.26
C GLY A 124 -3.78 -1.98 -20.71
N LEU A 125 -2.71 -2.76 -20.90
CA LEU A 125 -2.16 -3.06 -22.22
C LEU A 125 -3.11 -3.90 -23.09
N THR A 126 -3.80 -4.89 -22.52
CA THR A 126 -4.79 -5.68 -23.27
C THR A 126 -5.98 -4.82 -23.72
N ARG A 127 -6.39 -3.81 -22.95
CA ARG A 127 -7.41 -2.84 -23.40
C ARG A 127 -6.94 -1.97 -24.55
N LEU A 128 -5.66 -1.63 -24.61
CA LEU A 128 -5.07 -0.88 -25.71
C LEU A 128 -4.96 -1.72 -26.99
N VAL A 129 -4.63 -3.00 -26.85
CA VAL A 129 -4.44 -3.93 -27.99
C VAL A 129 -5.78 -4.45 -28.54
N THR A 130 -6.80 -4.62 -27.69
CA THR A 130 -8.12 -5.14 -28.09
C THR A 130 -9.07 -4.07 -28.67
N GLY A 131 -8.57 -2.84 -28.91
CA GLY A 131 -9.33 -1.82 -29.64
C GLY A 131 -10.55 -1.25 -28.90
N GLN A 132 -10.65 -1.43 -27.59
CA GLN A 132 -11.68 -0.77 -26.76
C GLN A 132 -11.27 0.66 -26.33
N ALA A 133 -10.19 1.20 -26.90
CA ALA A 133 -9.90 2.62 -26.85
C ALA A 133 -10.74 3.32 -27.93
N ASN A 134 -11.55 4.29 -27.51
CA ASN A 134 -12.40 5.09 -28.40
C ASN A 134 -11.64 5.57 -29.65
N GLU A 135 -12.31 5.53 -30.79
CA GLU A 135 -11.82 5.83 -32.15
C GLU A 135 -11.25 7.24 -32.38
N GLY A 136 -10.83 7.95 -31.35
CA GLY A 136 -10.28 9.30 -31.43
C GLY A 136 -8.80 9.45 -31.09
N GLU A 137 -8.10 8.39 -30.63
CA GLU A 137 -6.76 8.51 -30.06
C GLU A 137 -5.71 7.58 -30.68
N ILE A 138 -5.78 7.37 -31.98
CA ILE A 138 -4.71 6.67 -32.71
C ILE A 138 -3.56 7.66 -32.95
N GLY A 139 -2.77 7.90 -31.92
CA GLY A 139 -1.48 8.56 -32.05
C GLY A 139 -0.40 7.52 -32.27
N GLY A 140 -0.01 7.31 -33.54
CA GLY A 140 0.99 6.37 -33.97
C GLY A 140 2.38 6.48 -33.31
N PRO A 141 3.51 6.44 -34.03
CA PRO A 141 4.88 6.33 -33.50
C PRO A 141 5.27 7.33 -32.42
N VAL A 142 4.59 8.48 -32.34
CA VAL A 142 4.83 9.54 -31.34
C VAL A 142 4.45 9.06 -29.92
N ARG A 143 3.36 8.30 -29.77
CA ARG A 143 2.97 7.75 -28.46
C ARG A 143 3.90 6.63 -27.99
N ILE A 144 4.43 5.83 -28.92
CA ILE A 144 5.45 4.83 -28.57
C ILE A 144 6.70 5.52 -28.02
N ALA A 145 7.09 6.65 -28.58
CA ALA A 145 8.21 7.45 -28.10
C ALA A 145 7.94 8.09 -26.72
N GLU A 146 6.73 8.57 -26.47
CA GLU A 146 6.32 9.10 -25.15
C GLU A 146 6.29 8.00 -24.10
N PHE A 147 5.73 6.82 -24.41
CA PHE A 147 5.75 5.67 -23.50
C PHE A 147 7.16 5.16 -23.23
N SER A 148 8.05 5.21 -24.22
CA SER A 148 9.46 4.84 -24.05
C SER A 148 10.19 5.82 -23.12
N ALA A 149 9.90 7.11 -23.24
CA ALA A 149 10.48 8.15 -22.39
C ALA A 149 9.98 8.04 -20.93
N ASP A 150 8.69 7.71 -20.74
CA ASP A 150 8.12 7.53 -19.41
C ASP A 150 8.60 6.21 -18.74
N ALA A 151 8.75 5.15 -19.52
CA ALA A 151 9.35 3.90 -19.04
C ALA A 151 10.83 4.09 -18.63
N ALA A 152 11.58 4.90 -19.37
CA ALA A 152 12.96 5.24 -19.04
C ALA A 152 13.06 6.10 -17.75
N ARG A 153 12.05 6.96 -17.50
CA ARG A 153 11.97 7.76 -16.26
C ARG A 153 11.60 6.94 -15.03
N GLN A 154 10.91 5.82 -15.19
CA GLN A 154 10.58 4.87 -14.12
C GLN A 154 11.73 3.93 -13.74
N GLY A 155 12.89 4.09 -14.36
CA GLY A 155 14.10 3.34 -14.07
C GLY A 155 14.33 2.17 -15.02
N ILE A 156 15.51 1.58 -14.88
CA ILE A 156 16.03 0.55 -15.80
C ILE A 156 15.14 -0.69 -15.90
N VAL A 157 14.41 -1.01 -14.82
CA VAL A 157 13.50 -2.17 -14.79
C VAL A 157 12.29 -1.95 -15.69
N GLY A 158 11.69 -0.75 -15.67
CA GLY A 158 10.59 -0.38 -16.57
C GLY A 158 11.00 -0.44 -18.04
N PHE A 159 12.20 0.04 -18.34
CA PHE A 159 12.77 -0.01 -19.67
C PHE A 159 13.01 -1.46 -20.17
N LEU A 160 13.55 -2.32 -19.33
CA LEU A 160 13.79 -3.74 -19.67
C LEU A 160 12.49 -4.50 -19.91
N ILE A 161 11.45 -4.25 -19.11
CA ILE A 161 10.12 -4.84 -19.31
C ILE A 161 9.52 -4.38 -20.64
N PHE A 162 9.65 -3.10 -20.97
CA PHE A 162 9.19 -2.55 -22.24
C PHE A 162 9.92 -3.17 -23.43
N MET A 163 11.25 -3.31 -23.35
CA MET A 163 12.05 -3.97 -24.39
C MET A 163 11.69 -5.45 -24.56
N ALA A 164 11.42 -6.16 -23.46
CA ALA A 164 10.98 -7.56 -23.49
C ALA A 164 9.61 -7.70 -24.17
N LEU A 165 8.67 -6.79 -23.90
CA LEU A 165 7.35 -6.77 -24.51
C LEU A 165 7.42 -6.50 -26.02
N ILE A 166 8.28 -5.58 -26.46
CA ILE A 166 8.50 -5.34 -27.88
C ILE A 166 9.13 -6.55 -28.54
N SER A 167 10.09 -7.20 -27.89
CA SER A 167 10.78 -8.38 -28.43
C SER A 167 9.86 -9.60 -28.60
N ILE A 168 8.84 -9.73 -27.75
CA ILE A 168 7.85 -10.82 -27.87
C ILE A 168 6.83 -10.55 -28.99
N ASN A 169 6.64 -9.29 -29.36
CA ASN A 169 5.63 -8.88 -30.36
C ASN A 169 6.19 -8.74 -31.79
N LEU A 170 7.48 -8.94 -31.97
CA LEU A 170 8.18 -8.99 -33.25
C LEU A 170 8.42 -10.46 -33.67
#